data_ef6d1da42453391fecdd56c97a47b6d1
#
_entry.id   ef6d1da42453391fecdd56c97a47b6d1
#
_cell.length_a   1.000
_cell.length_b   1.000
_cell.length_c   1.000
_cell.angle_alpha   90.00
_cell.angle_beta   90.00
_cell.angle_gamma   90.00
#
_symmetry.space_group_name_H-M   'P 1'
#
loop_
_entity.id
_entity.type
_entity.pdbx_description
1 polymer ?
#
loop_
_entity_poly.entity_id
_entity_poly.type
_entity_poly.pdbx_seq_one_letter_code
_entity_poly.pdbx_strand_id
1 'polypeptide(L)'
;LIRENDTIAVPGEKPEESIAYQIAVQAVPELAEKELVAIPMPMTKNAKELEENHRRGAEKIEELLDAGKNVVFLTLGDPTVYSTYLYVHRRVLEDGYDARIVSGVTSFCAAAASLSEGLVENSEELHVIPASYQIEDALQLSGTKVLMKAGKKMPAVKQFLKEKNCRALQQQTINKNIITSHRDTKEINHHGKKENYRW
;
A
#
# COMPACT_ATOMS: atom_id res chain seq x y z
N LEU A 1 -10.40 -16.69 0.96
CA LEU A 1 -8.99 -17.11 1.15
C LEU A 1 -8.64 -17.32 2.63
N ILE A 2 -8.76 -16.29 3.50
CA ILE A 2 -8.38 -16.44 4.93
C ILE A 2 -9.16 -17.59 5.57
N ARG A 3 -10.48 -17.68 5.35
CA ARG A 3 -11.33 -18.75 5.93
C ARG A 3 -10.99 -20.15 5.43
N GLU A 4 -10.50 -20.28 4.22
CA GLU A 4 -10.24 -21.54 3.52
C GLU A 4 -8.83 -22.09 3.79
N ASN A 5 -7.97 -21.32 4.45
CA ASN A 5 -6.58 -21.70 4.71
C ASN A 5 -6.27 -21.61 6.19
N ASP A 6 -5.44 -22.50 6.70
CA ASP A 6 -5.13 -22.61 8.12
C ASP A 6 -3.88 -21.83 8.52
N THR A 7 -2.96 -21.62 7.61
CA THR A 7 -1.70 -20.92 7.87
C THR A 7 -1.70 -19.53 7.23
N ILE A 8 -1.49 -18.52 8.04
CA ILE A 8 -1.50 -17.12 7.62
C ILE A 8 -0.15 -16.48 7.93
N ALA A 9 0.57 -16.10 6.88
CA ALA A 9 1.83 -15.37 6.98
C ALA A 9 1.59 -13.86 6.97
N VAL A 10 2.32 -13.13 7.81
CA VAL A 10 2.21 -11.67 7.92
C VAL A 10 3.60 -11.03 8.02
N PRO A 11 3.80 -9.82 7.47
CA PRO A 11 5.07 -9.12 7.62
C PRO A 11 5.27 -8.62 9.05
N GLY A 12 6.46 -8.79 9.58
CA GLY A 12 6.86 -8.33 10.92
C GLY A 12 7.60 -9.37 11.72
N GLU A 13 8.00 -9.01 12.93
CA GLU A 13 8.68 -9.90 13.87
C GLU A 13 7.67 -10.72 14.71
N LYS A 14 6.52 -10.12 15.01
CA LYS A 14 5.43 -10.74 15.74
C LYS A 14 4.13 -10.61 14.94
N PRO A 15 3.41 -11.72 14.72
CA PRO A 15 2.21 -11.70 13.90
C PRO A 15 1.15 -10.69 14.39
N GLU A 16 0.91 -10.64 15.70
CA GLU A 16 -0.15 -9.83 16.32
C GLU A 16 0.15 -8.33 16.24
N GLU A 17 1.43 -7.95 16.13
CA GLU A 17 1.86 -6.56 15.94
C GLU A 17 1.80 -6.11 14.47
N SER A 18 1.60 -7.05 13.53
CA SER A 18 1.47 -6.74 12.11
C SER A 18 0.20 -5.92 11.83
N ILE A 19 0.35 -4.77 11.18
CA ILE A 19 -0.78 -3.93 10.78
C ILE A 19 -1.72 -4.68 9.82
N ALA A 20 -1.16 -5.52 8.94
CA ALA A 20 -1.95 -6.35 8.03
C ALA A 20 -2.86 -7.32 8.80
N TYR A 21 -2.35 -7.95 9.85
CA TYR A 21 -3.13 -8.78 10.75
C TYR A 21 -4.21 -7.97 11.47
N GLN A 22 -3.84 -6.85 12.11
CA GLN A 22 -4.76 -6.01 12.87
C GLN A 22 -5.94 -5.49 12.05
N ILE A 23 -5.73 -5.22 10.76
CA ILE A 23 -6.81 -4.85 9.85
C ILE A 23 -7.66 -6.07 9.47
N ALA A 24 -7.02 -7.17 9.10
CA ALA A 24 -7.71 -8.36 8.61
C ALA A 24 -8.57 -9.04 9.69
N VAL A 25 -8.11 -9.08 10.95
CA VAL A 25 -8.86 -9.69 12.05
C VAL A 25 -10.15 -8.94 12.38
N GLN A 26 -10.22 -7.64 12.10
CA GLN A 26 -11.47 -6.88 12.28
C GLN A 26 -12.55 -7.28 11.26
N ALA A 27 -12.15 -7.66 10.05
CA ALA A 27 -13.06 -8.11 9.01
C ALA A 27 -13.33 -9.62 9.05
N VAL A 28 -12.39 -10.39 9.55
CA VAL A 28 -12.43 -11.86 9.65
C VAL A 28 -11.94 -12.26 11.05
N PRO A 29 -12.80 -12.23 12.07
CA PRO A 29 -12.41 -12.54 13.47
C PRO A 29 -11.81 -13.94 13.63
N GLU A 30 -12.22 -14.90 12.81
CA GLU A 30 -11.72 -16.28 12.80
C GLU A 30 -10.22 -16.36 12.48
N LEU A 31 -9.62 -15.27 11.97
CA LEU A 31 -8.18 -15.16 11.76
C LEU A 31 -7.38 -15.35 13.06
N ALA A 32 -7.96 -14.97 14.20
CA ALA A 32 -7.32 -15.14 15.52
C ALA A 32 -7.13 -16.61 15.92
N GLU A 33 -7.86 -17.54 15.31
CA GLU A 33 -7.79 -18.98 15.56
C GLU A 33 -6.85 -19.71 14.60
N LYS A 34 -6.30 -18.99 13.59
CA LYS A 34 -5.42 -19.57 12.59
C LYS A 34 -3.97 -19.64 13.07
N GLU A 35 -3.21 -20.53 12.46
CA GLU A 35 -1.76 -20.55 12.65
C GLU A 35 -1.14 -19.28 12.02
N LEU A 36 -0.55 -18.43 12.86
CA LEU A 36 0.07 -17.17 12.42
C LEU A 36 1.58 -17.31 12.32
N VAL A 37 2.13 -16.89 11.19
CA VAL A 37 3.57 -16.95 10.92
C VAL A 37 4.10 -15.55 10.60
N ALA A 38 5.03 -15.04 11.42
CA ALA A 38 5.72 -13.79 11.15
C ALA A 38 6.84 -14.00 10.12
N ILE A 39 6.87 -13.14 9.11
CA ILE A 39 7.94 -13.06 8.13
C ILE A 39 8.68 -11.74 8.34
N PRO A 40 9.90 -11.74 8.92
CA PRO A 40 10.66 -10.52 9.13
C PRO A 40 10.96 -9.81 7.83
N MET A 41 10.61 -8.54 7.74
CA MET A 41 10.85 -7.67 6.59
C MET A 41 11.45 -6.35 7.05
N PRO A 42 12.69 -6.33 7.55
CA PRO A 42 13.30 -5.13 8.10
C PRO A 42 13.52 -4.07 7.01
N MET A 43 13.32 -2.81 7.39
CA MET A 43 13.54 -1.66 6.52
C MET A 43 15.02 -1.27 6.53
N THR A 44 15.81 -1.87 5.67
CA THR A 44 17.24 -1.56 5.49
C THR A 44 17.51 -0.90 4.12
N LYS A 45 18.58 -0.11 4.05
CA LYS A 45 19.13 0.42 2.78
C LYS A 45 20.29 -0.43 2.25
N ASN A 46 20.76 -1.38 3.02
CA ASN A 46 21.82 -2.28 2.61
C ASN A 46 21.24 -3.34 1.66
N ALA A 47 21.66 -3.31 0.40
CA ALA A 47 21.13 -4.19 -0.64
C ALA A 47 21.38 -5.68 -0.33
N LYS A 48 22.55 -6.03 0.25
CA LYS A 48 22.85 -7.43 0.59
C LYS A 48 21.99 -7.94 1.75
N GLU A 49 21.81 -7.11 2.76
CA GLU A 49 20.94 -7.43 3.90
C GLU A 49 19.48 -7.56 3.46
N LEU A 50 19.03 -6.66 2.56
CA LEU A 50 17.67 -6.70 2.01
C LEU A 50 17.44 -8.00 1.22
N GLU A 51 18.39 -8.37 0.38
CA GLU A 51 18.37 -9.60 -0.41
C GLU A 51 18.33 -10.85 0.47
N GLU A 52 19.15 -10.88 1.50
CA GLU A 52 19.19 -11.97 2.48
C GLU A 52 17.87 -12.10 3.26
N ASN A 53 17.26 -10.97 3.64
CA ASN A 53 15.97 -10.98 4.33
C ASN A 53 14.83 -11.49 3.43
N HIS A 54 14.87 -11.13 2.14
CA HIS A 54 13.88 -11.64 1.18
C HIS A 54 14.05 -13.16 0.99
N ARG A 55 15.29 -13.65 0.91
CA ARG A 55 15.61 -15.07 0.79
C ARG A 55 15.08 -15.85 1.99
N ARG A 56 15.41 -15.41 3.21
CA ARG A 56 14.91 -16.05 4.45
C ARG A 56 13.39 -16.01 4.55
N GLY A 57 12.76 -14.93 4.07
CA GLY A 57 11.31 -14.83 4.02
C GLY A 57 10.68 -15.85 3.07
N ALA A 58 11.30 -16.11 1.92
CA ALA A 58 10.87 -17.13 0.98
C ALA A 58 11.07 -18.53 1.56
N GLU A 59 12.28 -18.86 2.04
CA GLU A 59 12.60 -20.15 2.66
C GLU A 59 11.60 -20.53 3.77
N LYS A 60 11.23 -19.57 4.61
CA LYS A 60 10.26 -19.83 5.67
C LYS A 60 8.85 -20.15 5.13
N ILE A 61 8.44 -19.56 4.00
CA ILE A 61 7.19 -19.91 3.32
C ILE A 61 7.31 -21.30 2.70
N GLU A 62 8.43 -21.61 2.06
CA GLU A 62 8.69 -22.88 1.38
C GLU A 62 8.71 -24.04 2.37
N GLU A 63 9.31 -23.88 3.56
CA GLU A 63 9.24 -24.86 4.65
C GLU A 63 7.79 -25.22 5.05
N LEU A 64 6.88 -24.25 5.03
CA LEU A 64 5.47 -24.49 5.31
C LEU A 64 4.79 -25.21 4.14
N LEU A 65 5.12 -24.87 2.90
CA LEU A 65 4.60 -25.51 1.69
C LEU A 65 5.08 -26.96 1.60
N ASP A 66 6.36 -27.22 1.90
CA ASP A 66 6.95 -28.58 1.96
C ASP A 66 6.30 -29.44 3.05
N ALA A 67 5.85 -28.82 4.13
CA ALA A 67 5.05 -29.48 5.16
C ALA A 67 3.59 -29.75 4.74
N GLY A 68 3.24 -29.46 3.47
CA GLY A 68 1.91 -29.68 2.91
C GLY A 68 0.86 -28.64 3.31
N LYS A 69 1.29 -27.49 3.83
CA LYS A 69 0.38 -26.40 4.25
C LYS A 69 0.07 -25.47 3.08
N ASN A 70 -1.17 -24.95 3.06
CA ASN A 70 -1.54 -23.82 2.20
C ASN A 70 -1.33 -22.52 2.97
N VAL A 71 -0.56 -21.60 2.41
CA VAL A 71 -0.18 -20.35 3.07
C VAL A 71 -0.83 -19.15 2.39
N VAL A 72 -1.51 -18.32 3.18
CA VAL A 72 -1.98 -17.00 2.74
C VAL A 72 -1.09 -15.93 3.34
N PHE A 73 -0.37 -15.16 2.50
CA PHE A 73 0.43 -14.03 2.94
C PHE A 73 -0.39 -12.75 2.89
N LEU A 74 -0.60 -12.13 4.04
CA LEU A 74 -1.30 -10.85 4.14
C LEU A 74 -0.33 -9.67 3.98
N THR A 75 -0.71 -8.71 3.16
CA THR A 75 0.02 -7.45 3.00
C THR A 75 -0.94 -6.26 2.93
N LEU A 76 -0.39 -5.05 3.02
CA LEU A 76 -1.20 -3.82 3.01
C LEU A 76 -1.42 -3.31 1.58
N GLY A 77 -2.65 -2.88 1.29
CA GLY A 77 -3.01 -2.30 0.00
C GLY A 77 -3.06 -3.35 -1.10
N ASP A 78 -2.53 -3.01 -2.26
CA ASP A 78 -2.40 -3.95 -3.38
C ASP A 78 -0.96 -4.51 -3.41
N PRO A 79 -0.79 -5.85 -3.45
CA PRO A 79 0.53 -6.49 -3.47
C PRO A 79 1.39 -6.07 -4.67
N THR A 80 0.79 -5.64 -5.77
CA THR A 80 1.51 -5.26 -7.00
C THR A 80 2.06 -3.83 -6.96
N VAL A 81 1.68 -3.03 -5.94
CA VAL A 81 2.04 -1.61 -5.84
C VAL A 81 3.00 -1.36 -4.68
N TYR A 82 4.30 -1.27 -4.97
CA TYR A 82 5.38 -1.00 -3.98
C TYR A 82 5.38 -1.92 -2.75
N SER A 83 4.96 -3.17 -2.90
CA SER A 83 4.96 -4.17 -1.84
C SER A 83 6.27 -4.93 -1.76
N THR A 84 6.84 -5.06 -0.57
CA THR A 84 8.02 -5.89 -0.31
C THR A 84 7.72 -7.39 -0.53
N TYR A 85 6.45 -7.80 -0.37
CA TYR A 85 6.03 -9.17 -0.64
C TYR A 85 6.42 -9.67 -2.03
N LEU A 86 6.43 -8.80 -3.06
CA LEU A 86 6.79 -9.20 -4.43
C LEU A 86 8.18 -9.85 -4.53
N TYR A 87 9.12 -9.49 -3.68
CA TYR A 87 10.46 -10.09 -3.69
C TYR A 87 10.42 -11.52 -3.16
N VAL A 88 9.65 -11.77 -2.12
CA VAL A 88 9.40 -13.12 -1.58
C VAL A 88 8.61 -13.96 -2.60
N HIS A 89 7.54 -13.39 -3.16
CA HIS A 89 6.70 -14.06 -4.16
C HIS A 89 7.50 -14.57 -5.37
N ARG A 90 8.39 -13.74 -5.93
CA ARG A 90 9.21 -14.12 -7.08
C ARG A 90 10.13 -15.29 -6.76
N ARG A 91 10.75 -15.32 -5.58
CA ARG A 91 11.62 -16.40 -5.16
C ARG A 91 10.87 -17.72 -5.02
N VAL A 92 9.74 -17.69 -4.32
CA VAL A 92 8.88 -18.87 -4.16
C VAL A 92 8.48 -19.46 -5.53
N LEU A 93 8.18 -18.59 -6.53
CA LEU A 93 7.91 -19.03 -7.90
C LEU A 93 9.17 -19.58 -8.61
N GLU A 94 10.33 -18.93 -8.46
CA GLU A 94 11.61 -19.34 -9.05
C GLU A 94 12.04 -20.70 -8.52
N ASP A 95 11.76 -20.98 -7.25
CA ASP A 95 12.05 -22.25 -6.58
C ASP A 95 11.00 -23.36 -6.87
N GLY A 96 10.01 -23.04 -7.73
CA GLY A 96 9.09 -24.02 -8.34
C GLY A 96 7.77 -24.23 -7.61
N TYR A 97 7.44 -23.43 -6.62
CA TYR A 97 6.15 -23.50 -5.93
C TYR A 97 5.06 -22.72 -6.66
N ASP A 98 3.81 -23.17 -6.55
CA ASP A 98 2.64 -22.41 -7.07
C ASP A 98 2.27 -21.28 -6.12
N ALA A 99 2.37 -20.05 -6.59
CA ALA A 99 2.00 -18.86 -5.82
C ALA A 99 1.20 -17.89 -6.69
N ARG A 100 0.15 -17.31 -6.11
CA ARG A 100 -0.75 -16.38 -6.81
C ARG A 100 -0.91 -15.09 -6.04
N ILE A 101 -0.95 -13.98 -6.79
CA ILE A 101 -1.26 -12.68 -6.24
C ILE A 101 -2.77 -12.45 -6.34
N VAL A 102 -3.37 -12.07 -5.22
CA VAL A 102 -4.74 -11.56 -5.19
C VAL A 102 -4.67 -10.05 -5.04
N SER A 103 -5.24 -9.34 -6.01
CA SER A 103 -5.28 -7.87 -6.01
C SER A 103 -6.03 -7.34 -4.80
N GLY A 104 -5.55 -6.25 -4.26
CA GLY A 104 -6.17 -5.52 -3.16
C GLY A 104 -6.59 -4.12 -3.58
N VAL A 105 -7.02 -3.31 -2.62
CA VAL A 105 -7.32 -1.90 -2.83
C VAL A 105 -6.08 -1.08 -2.51
N THR A 106 -5.55 -0.36 -3.50
CA THR A 106 -4.40 0.53 -3.28
C THR A 106 -4.72 1.60 -2.24
N SER A 107 -3.74 1.98 -1.43
CA SER A 107 -3.95 2.95 -0.34
C SER A 107 -4.44 4.31 -0.84
N PHE A 108 -4.05 4.74 -2.03
CA PHE A 108 -4.51 6.00 -2.60
C PHE A 108 -5.95 5.94 -3.12
N CYS A 109 -6.41 4.80 -3.67
CA CYS A 109 -7.81 4.60 -4.03
C CYS A 109 -8.69 4.55 -2.76
N ALA A 110 -8.26 3.85 -1.72
CA ALA A 110 -8.97 3.81 -0.44
C ALA A 110 -9.05 5.21 0.20
N ALA A 111 -7.97 6.00 0.11
CA ALA A 111 -7.92 7.37 0.59
C ALA A 111 -8.91 8.27 -0.17
N ALA A 112 -8.92 8.22 -1.49
CA ALA A 112 -9.83 8.99 -2.33
C ALA A 112 -11.30 8.64 -2.03
N ALA A 113 -11.61 7.35 -1.94
CA ALA A 113 -12.95 6.88 -1.58
C ALA A 113 -13.41 7.39 -0.21
N SER A 114 -12.53 7.38 0.81
CA SER A 114 -12.86 7.88 2.15
C SER A 114 -13.10 9.39 2.20
N LEU A 115 -12.56 10.13 1.23
CA LEU A 115 -12.77 11.57 1.06
C LEU A 115 -13.94 11.87 0.12
N SER A 116 -14.58 10.85 -0.48
CA SER A 116 -15.60 10.98 -1.52
C SER A 116 -15.11 11.80 -2.72
N GLU A 117 -13.86 11.61 -3.11
CA GLU A 117 -13.20 12.32 -4.20
C GLU A 117 -12.72 11.35 -5.29
N GLY A 118 -12.83 11.75 -6.57
CA GLY A 118 -12.17 11.08 -7.68
C GLY A 118 -10.67 11.41 -7.72
N LEU A 119 -9.87 10.49 -8.24
CA LEU A 119 -8.44 10.74 -8.47
C LEU A 119 -8.18 11.41 -9.81
N VAL A 120 -8.94 11.02 -10.82
CA VAL A 120 -8.82 11.52 -12.21
C VAL A 120 -10.19 11.54 -12.87
N GLU A 121 -10.37 12.43 -13.85
CA GLU A 121 -11.57 12.53 -14.65
C GLU A 121 -11.19 12.56 -16.14
N ASN A 122 -12.10 12.04 -16.98
CA ASN A 122 -11.95 12.01 -18.44
C ASN A 122 -10.57 11.48 -18.91
N SER A 123 -9.78 12.33 -19.55
CA SER A 123 -8.46 12.03 -20.12
C SER A 123 -7.29 12.51 -19.24
N GLU A 124 -7.54 12.80 -17.98
CA GLU A 124 -6.52 13.25 -17.05
C GLU A 124 -5.53 12.13 -16.71
N GLU A 125 -4.25 12.48 -16.61
CA GLU A 125 -3.19 11.52 -16.29
C GLU A 125 -3.08 11.32 -14.77
N LEU A 126 -2.80 10.07 -14.34
CA LEU A 126 -2.50 9.71 -12.96
C LEU A 126 -1.05 9.27 -12.81
N HIS A 127 -0.28 10.03 -12.03
CA HIS A 127 1.10 9.73 -11.71
C HIS A 127 1.22 9.20 -10.30
N VAL A 128 1.67 7.94 -10.13
CA VAL A 128 1.92 7.34 -8.81
C VAL A 128 3.42 7.35 -8.55
N ILE A 129 3.85 8.20 -7.62
CA ILE A 129 5.25 8.57 -7.45
C ILE A 129 5.72 8.22 -6.04
N PRO A 130 6.75 7.38 -5.87
CA PRO A 130 7.36 7.14 -4.57
C PRO A 130 8.17 8.37 -4.14
N ALA A 131 7.91 8.90 -2.96
CA ALA A 131 8.57 10.11 -2.45
C ALA A 131 10.08 9.95 -2.13
N SER A 132 10.67 8.78 -2.42
CA SER A 132 12.12 8.57 -2.45
C SER A 132 12.80 9.28 -3.63
N TYR A 133 12.05 9.62 -4.67
CA TYR A 133 12.52 10.37 -5.85
C TYR A 133 12.52 11.89 -5.63
N GLN A 134 13.04 12.63 -6.62
CA GLN A 134 13.03 14.10 -6.62
C GLN A 134 11.57 14.57 -6.78
N ILE A 135 11.01 15.07 -5.69
CA ILE A 135 9.60 15.49 -5.64
C ILE A 135 9.36 16.69 -6.53
N GLU A 136 10.34 17.56 -6.63
CA GLU A 136 10.30 18.81 -7.42
C GLU A 136 10.00 18.52 -8.89
N ASP A 137 10.67 17.55 -9.49
CA ASP A 137 10.44 17.14 -10.87
C ASP A 137 9.07 16.46 -11.04
N ALA A 138 8.72 15.60 -10.10
CA ALA A 138 7.44 14.91 -10.08
C ALA A 138 6.25 15.89 -10.02
N LEU A 139 6.39 16.97 -9.26
CA LEU A 139 5.33 17.98 -9.10
C LEU A 139 5.16 18.90 -10.34
N GLN A 140 6.08 18.85 -11.29
CA GLN A 140 5.97 19.58 -12.56
C GLN A 140 5.15 18.85 -13.63
N LEU A 141 4.90 17.56 -13.47
CA LEU A 141 4.07 16.78 -14.39
C LEU A 141 2.66 17.36 -14.48
N SER A 142 1.97 17.19 -15.60
CA SER A 142 0.54 17.47 -15.74
C SER A 142 -0.31 16.45 -14.97
N GLY A 143 -1.60 16.66 -14.85
CA GLY A 143 -2.54 15.70 -14.25
C GLY A 143 -2.40 15.52 -12.74
N THR A 144 -3.02 14.48 -12.22
CA THR A 144 -3.03 14.14 -10.80
C THR A 144 -1.78 13.39 -10.36
N LYS A 145 -1.23 13.75 -9.21
CA LYS A 145 -0.07 13.09 -8.61
C LYS A 145 -0.41 12.49 -7.27
N VAL A 146 -0.09 11.21 -7.12
CA VAL A 146 -0.13 10.49 -5.85
C VAL A 146 1.29 10.35 -5.33
N LEU A 147 1.61 11.04 -4.25
CA LEU A 147 2.93 10.94 -3.61
C LEU A 147 2.89 9.88 -2.51
N MET A 148 3.47 8.72 -2.78
CA MET A 148 3.54 7.62 -1.82
C MET A 148 4.78 7.71 -0.95
N LYS A 149 4.65 7.35 0.35
CA LYS A 149 5.77 7.33 1.32
C LYS A 149 6.43 8.71 1.54
N ALA A 150 5.66 9.79 1.37
CA ALA A 150 6.16 11.17 1.44
C ALA A 150 6.42 11.70 2.86
N GLY A 151 6.18 10.93 3.93
CA GLY A 151 6.14 11.41 5.31
C GLY A 151 7.28 12.36 5.72
N LYS A 152 8.54 11.98 5.49
CA LYS A 152 9.72 12.82 5.83
C LYS A 152 9.86 14.07 4.96
N LYS A 153 9.33 14.06 3.73
CA LYS A 153 9.39 15.19 2.79
C LYS A 153 8.13 16.06 2.80
N MET A 154 7.16 15.72 3.66
CA MET A 154 5.87 16.41 3.75
C MET A 154 5.96 17.93 3.92
N PRO A 155 6.88 18.50 4.77
CA PRO A 155 7.01 19.95 4.89
C PRO A 155 7.37 20.62 3.56
N ALA A 156 8.32 20.06 2.80
CA ALA A 156 8.73 20.57 1.49
C ALA A 156 7.61 20.48 0.46
N VAL A 157 6.88 19.34 0.43
CA VAL A 157 5.71 19.17 -0.43
C VAL A 157 4.64 20.21 -0.15
N LYS A 158 4.30 20.42 1.12
CA LYS A 158 3.30 21.44 1.52
C LYS A 158 3.71 22.86 1.11
N GLN A 159 4.97 23.19 1.27
CA GLN A 159 5.50 24.49 0.85
C GLN A 159 5.36 24.68 -0.66
N PHE A 160 5.81 23.70 -1.45
CA PHE A 160 5.71 23.73 -2.91
C PHE A 160 4.25 23.89 -3.39
N LEU A 161 3.33 23.12 -2.82
CA LEU A 161 1.92 23.18 -3.19
C LEU A 161 1.30 24.55 -2.88
N LYS A 162 1.68 25.18 -1.75
CA LYS A 162 1.27 26.55 -1.42
C LYS A 162 1.81 27.57 -2.42
N GLU A 163 3.11 27.50 -2.75
CA GLU A 163 3.76 28.41 -3.69
C GLU A 163 3.14 28.34 -5.10
N LYS A 164 2.69 27.14 -5.51
CA LYS A 164 2.08 26.91 -6.82
C LYS A 164 0.55 27.02 -6.83
N ASN A 165 -0.07 27.35 -5.70
CA ASN A 165 -1.53 27.41 -5.53
C ASN A 165 -2.24 26.14 -6.02
N CYS A 166 -1.65 24.96 -5.73
CA CYS A 166 -2.20 23.67 -6.12
C CYS A 166 -3.20 23.17 -5.08
N ARG A 167 -4.35 22.65 -5.54
CA ARG A 167 -5.25 21.90 -4.67
C ARG A 167 -4.56 20.60 -4.24
N ALA A 168 -4.63 20.28 -2.97
CA ALA A 168 -4.08 19.04 -2.45
C ALA A 168 -5.05 18.39 -1.47
N LEU A 169 -5.24 17.09 -1.63
CA LEU A 169 -5.95 16.26 -0.67
C LEU A 169 -4.90 15.51 0.14
N GLN A 170 -4.94 15.67 1.45
CA GLN A 170 -4.06 14.95 2.36
C GLN A 170 -4.89 14.05 3.24
N GLN A 171 -4.63 12.74 3.19
CA GLN A 171 -5.13 11.80 4.18
C GLN A 171 -3.97 11.23 4.96
N GLN A 172 -4.09 11.29 6.27
CA GLN A 172 -3.19 10.62 7.20
C GLN A 172 -3.80 9.28 7.56
N THR A 173 -3.43 8.24 6.82
CA THR A 173 -3.67 6.85 7.23
C THR A 173 -2.57 6.41 8.18
N ILE A 174 -2.84 5.39 8.99
CA ILE A 174 -1.90 4.83 9.97
C ILE A 174 -0.50 4.70 9.33
N ASN A 175 0.41 5.60 9.70
CA ASN A 175 1.81 5.69 9.26
C ASN A 175 2.12 6.11 7.81
N LYS A 176 1.17 6.55 6.98
CA LYS A 176 1.49 6.99 5.60
C LYS A 176 0.64 8.17 5.19
N ASN A 177 1.31 9.23 4.71
CA ASN A 177 0.65 10.38 4.10
C ASN A 177 0.52 10.15 2.60
N ILE A 178 -0.69 10.28 2.08
CA ILE A 178 -0.99 10.28 0.66
C ILE A 178 -1.43 11.69 0.31
N ILE A 179 -0.81 12.27 -0.70
CA ILE A 179 -1.20 13.57 -1.25
C ILE A 179 -1.56 13.36 -2.70
N THR A 180 -2.73 13.81 -3.08
CA THR A 180 -3.10 14.03 -4.46
C THR A 180 -3.12 15.53 -4.71
N SER A 181 -2.53 15.99 -5.82
CA SER A 181 -2.57 17.40 -6.23
C SER A 181 -3.14 17.52 -7.64
N HIS A 182 -4.17 18.33 -7.78
CA HIS A 182 -4.72 18.76 -9.07
C HIS A 182 -4.21 20.15 -9.41
N ARG A 183 -3.83 20.36 -10.66
CA ARG A 183 -3.73 21.68 -11.24
C ARG A 183 -5.08 22.00 -11.87
N ASP A 184 -5.88 22.79 -11.20
CA ASP A 184 -7.09 23.33 -11.81
C ASP A 184 -7.02 24.82 -12.04
N THR A 185 -7.31 25.15 -13.27
CA THR A 185 -7.54 26.49 -13.79
C THR A 185 -9.03 26.76 -13.97
N LYS A 186 -9.89 26.35 -13.06
CA LYS A 186 -11.28 26.82 -13.05
C LYS A 186 -11.83 26.85 -11.63
N GLU A 187 -12.10 28.05 -11.15
CA GLU A 187 -13.00 28.29 -10.02
C GLU A 187 -14.39 27.71 -10.35
N ILE A 188 -14.73 26.63 -9.68
CA ILE A 188 -16.12 26.19 -9.63
C ILE A 188 -16.68 26.70 -8.30
N ASN A 189 -17.49 27.76 -8.38
CA ASN A 189 -18.32 28.22 -7.28
C ASN A 189 -19.36 27.14 -6.96
N HIS A 190 -19.12 26.34 -5.95
CA HIS A 190 -20.14 25.47 -5.38
C HIS A 190 -20.89 26.20 -4.26
N HIS A 191 -22.02 26.75 -4.61
CA HIS A 191 -23.12 27.01 -3.67
C HIS A 191 -23.63 25.65 -3.17
N GLY A 192 -23.62 25.48 -1.85
CA GLY A 192 -23.93 24.22 -1.22
C GLY A 192 -25.34 23.68 -1.50
N LYS A 193 -25.41 22.39 -1.75
CA LYS A 193 -26.49 21.51 -1.32
C LYS A 193 -25.87 20.15 -1.02
N LYS A 194 -25.94 19.76 0.26
CA LYS A 194 -25.71 18.37 0.68
C LYS A 194 -26.92 17.56 0.25
N GLU A 195 -26.76 16.72 -0.74
CA GLU A 195 -27.70 15.63 -0.99
C GLU A 195 -27.05 14.32 -0.51
N ASN A 196 -27.75 13.70 0.44
CA ASN A 196 -27.38 12.40 0.99
C ASN A 196 -27.68 11.30 -0.03
N TYR A 197 -26.70 10.67 -0.61
CA TYR A 197 -26.86 9.39 -1.26
C TYR A 197 -26.47 8.26 -0.28
N ARG A 198 -27.44 7.45 0.09
CA ARG A 198 -27.24 6.15 0.74
C ARG A 198 -27.08 5.10 -0.36
N TRP A 199 -26.04 4.31 -0.26
CA TRP A 199 -25.90 3.01 -0.91
C TRP A 199 -26.03 1.91 0.13
#